data_9f566b489e104eb53f7fc79b23d0c6e3
#
_entry.id   9f566b489e104eb53f7fc79b23d0c6e3
#
_cell.length_a   1.000
_cell.length_b   1.000
_cell.length_c   1.000
_cell.angle_alpha   90.00
_cell.angle_beta   90.00
_cell.angle_gamma   90.00
#
_symmetry.space_group_name_H-M   'P 1'
#
loop_
_entity.id
_entity.type
_entity.pdbx_description
1 polymer ?
#
loop_
_entity_poly.entity_id
_entity_poly.type
_entity_poly.pdbx_seq_one_letter_code
_entity_poly.pdbx_strand_id
1 'polypeptide(L)'
;MLAFFIFLSTLVLLFWRPWNLPIWVSSSLGAFFVFIFQLVDFKDAYFVFSLVWDSSLTLVGLIILSFSLEALGFFDFIASKILHFSREKNQEKIYISTKKLMLFLLIFVFFLSAFFANDGAILIITPIIIALFSTLKDCKNHAFILSSFLLSLSFLCDASSNALVISNLTNIITANYFKIEFLEFAKNMFLPNFFVLLSTIVTVFVLYVRVL
;
A
#
# COMPACT_ATOMS: atom_id res chain seq x y z
N MET A 1 1.11 32.99 -10.43
CA MET A 1 -0.33 32.98 -10.22
C MET A 1 -1.04 31.96 -11.13
N LEU A 2 -0.87 32.02 -12.47
CA LEU A 2 -1.54 31.11 -13.42
C LEU A 2 -1.20 29.63 -13.17
N ALA A 3 0.07 29.28 -12.94
CA ALA A 3 0.49 27.90 -12.62
C ALA A 3 -0.22 27.35 -11.37
N PHE A 4 -0.39 28.18 -10.34
CA PHE A 4 -1.12 27.79 -9.13
C PHE A 4 -2.59 27.49 -9.40
N PHE A 5 -3.25 28.29 -10.24
CA PHE A 5 -4.66 28.06 -10.62
C PHE A 5 -4.81 26.78 -11.44
N ILE A 6 -3.89 26.50 -12.38
CA ILE A 6 -3.92 25.26 -13.17
C ILE A 6 -3.70 24.05 -12.22
N PHE A 7 -2.74 24.14 -11.32
CA PHE A 7 -2.48 23.08 -10.34
C PHE A 7 -3.72 22.83 -9.46
N LEU A 8 -4.29 23.88 -8.89
CA LEU A 8 -5.46 23.76 -8.02
C LEU A 8 -6.69 23.20 -8.77
N SER A 9 -6.94 23.67 -10.00
CA SER A 9 -8.04 23.15 -10.82
C SER A 9 -7.83 21.69 -11.20
N THR A 10 -6.59 21.29 -11.49
CA THR A 10 -6.25 19.88 -11.74
C THR A 10 -6.50 19.03 -10.50
N LEU A 11 -6.10 19.49 -9.32
CA LEU A 11 -6.39 18.79 -8.06
C LEU A 11 -7.89 18.64 -7.82
N VAL A 12 -8.67 19.73 -8.01
CA VAL A 12 -10.13 19.66 -7.87
C VAL A 12 -10.73 18.63 -8.83
N LEU A 13 -10.29 18.59 -10.09
CA LEU A 13 -10.74 17.59 -11.06
C LEU A 13 -10.36 16.15 -10.67
N LEU A 14 -9.18 15.97 -10.08
CA LEU A 14 -8.72 14.66 -9.62
C LEU A 14 -9.58 14.12 -8.46
N PHE A 15 -10.01 14.97 -7.53
CA PHE A 15 -10.81 14.57 -6.38
C PHE A 15 -12.31 14.50 -6.69
N TRP A 16 -12.85 15.49 -7.40
CA TRP A 16 -14.29 15.58 -7.70
C TRP A 16 -14.73 14.57 -8.77
N ARG A 17 -13.84 14.21 -9.72
CA ARG A 17 -14.09 13.25 -10.79
C ARG A 17 -15.46 13.45 -11.47
N PRO A 18 -15.79 14.64 -11.98
CA PRO A 18 -17.05 14.87 -12.64
C PRO A 18 -17.23 13.84 -13.77
N TRP A 19 -18.44 13.32 -13.95
CA TRP A 19 -18.78 12.29 -14.96
C TRP A 19 -17.92 11.02 -14.90
N ASN A 20 -17.37 10.64 -13.71
CA ASN A 20 -16.44 9.52 -13.55
C ASN A 20 -15.17 9.61 -14.42
N LEU A 21 -14.68 10.81 -14.67
CA LEU A 21 -13.46 11.04 -15.45
C LEU A 21 -12.29 10.23 -14.86
N PRO A 22 -11.56 9.46 -15.70
CA PRO A 22 -10.35 8.77 -15.24
C PRO A 22 -9.29 9.77 -14.76
N ILE A 23 -8.51 9.39 -13.75
CA ILE A 23 -7.47 10.23 -13.13
C ILE A 23 -6.48 10.75 -14.17
N TRP A 24 -6.08 9.87 -15.12
CA TRP A 24 -5.13 10.22 -16.16
C TRP A 24 -5.62 11.36 -17.07
N VAL A 25 -6.92 11.48 -17.33
CA VAL A 25 -7.49 12.58 -18.15
C VAL A 25 -7.29 13.91 -17.43
N SER A 26 -7.63 13.97 -16.14
CA SER A 26 -7.50 15.20 -15.35
C SER A 26 -6.03 15.67 -15.27
N SER A 27 -5.10 14.75 -15.02
CA SER A 27 -3.67 15.07 -14.97
C SER A 27 -3.11 15.46 -16.34
N SER A 28 -3.53 14.78 -17.43
CA SER A 28 -3.11 15.13 -18.80
C SER A 28 -3.63 16.50 -19.22
N LEU A 29 -4.87 16.86 -18.84
CA LEU A 29 -5.40 18.21 -19.11
C LEU A 29 -4.59 19.28 -18.36
N GLY A 30 -4.25 19.04 -17.10
CA GLY A 30 -3.37 19.95 -16.33
C GLY A 30 -2.02 20.15 -17.02
N ALA A 31 -1.35 19.07 -17.41
CA ALA A 31 -0.10 19.11 -18.15
C ALA A 31 -0.24 19.86 -19.48
N PHE A 32 -1.30 19.59 -20.23
CA PHE A 32 -1.57 20.26 -21.51
C PHE A 32 -1.72 21.78 -21.35
N PHE A 33 -2.47 22.24 -20.35
CA PHE A 33 -2.61 23.69 -20.09
C PHE A 33 -1.30 24.34 -19.68
N VAL A 34 -0.46 23.66 -18.88
CA VAL A 34 0.85 24.17 -18.49
C VAL A 34 1.76 24.40 -19.73
N PHE A 35 1.69 23.51 -20.74
CA PHE A 35 2.39 23.68 -21.99
C PHE A 35 1.82 24.79 -22.87
N ILE A 36 0.48 24.86 -23.05
CA ILE A 36 -0.17 25.91 -23.87
C ILE A 36 0.16 27.31 -23.34
N PHE A 37 0.13 27.47 -22.03
CA PHE A 37 0.45 28.76 -21.40
C PHE A 37 1.95 29.01 -21.27
N GLN A 38 2.78 28.14 -21.84
CA GLN A 38 4.26 28.27 -21.85
C GLN A 38 4.85 28.47 -20.45
N LEU A 39 4.24 27.84 -19.45
CA LEU A 39 4.73 27.85 -18.08
C LEU A 39 5.86 26.86 -17.86
N VAL A 40 5.96 25.85 -18.73
CA VAL A 40 6.96 24.80 -18.73
C VAL A 40 7.40 24.55 -20.18
N ASP A 41 8.70 24.45 -20.41
CA ASP A 41 9.31 24.13 -21.69
C ASP A 41 9.51 22.61 -21.84
N PHE A 42 9.78 22.17 -23.10
CA PHE A 42 10.15 20.77 -23.37
C PHE A 42 11.40 20.33 -22.62
N LYS A 43 12.33 21.24 -22.33
CA LYS A 43 13.52 20.96 -21.53
C LYS A 43 13.15 20.60 -20.08
N ASP A 44 12.22 21.33 -19.49
CA ASP A 44 11.73 21.07 -18.13
C ASP A 44 11.00 19.72 -18.08
N ALA A 45 10.16 19.43 -19.08
CA ALA A 45 9.48 18.15 -19.18
C ALA A 45 10.46 16.98 -19.32
N TYR A 46 11.50 17.14 -20.14
CA TYR A 46 12.57 16.13 -20.27
C TYR A 46 13.34 15.96 -18.97
N PHE A 47 13.64 17.05 -18.27
CA PHE A 47 14.29 17.01 -16.96
C PHE A 47 13.44 16.23 -15.95
N VAL A 48 12.14 16.53 -15.83
CA VAL A 48 11.23 15.78 -14.96
C VAL A 48 11.14 14.31 -15.36
N PHE A 49 11.03 14.02 -16.67
CA PHE A 49 11.03 12.65 -17.17
C PHE A 49 12.31 11.91 -16.78
N SER A 50 13.47 12.56 -16.90
CA SER A 50 14.77 11.97 -16.54
C SER A 50 14.92 11.68 -15.04
N LEU A 51 14.16 12.38 -14.17
CA LEU A 51 14.14 12.13 -12.73
C LEU A 51 13.26 10.93 -12.35
N VAL A 52 12.16 10.72 -13.09
CA VAL A 52 11.13 9.74 -12.68
C VAL A 52 11.18 8.43 -13.46
N TRP A 53 11.80 8.38 -14.64
CA TRP A 53 11.74 7.18 -15.51
C TRP A 53 12.36 5.95 -14.85
N ASP A 54 13.53 6.12 -14.22
CA ASP A 54 14.24 5.04 -13.52
C ASP A 54 13.43 4.50 -12.33
N SER A 55 12.89 5.42 -11.54
CA SER A 55 12.02 5.08 -10.41
C SER A 55 10.74 4.36 -10.86
N SER A 56 10.16 4.79 -12.00
CA SER A 56 8.97 4.15 -12.57
C SER A 56 9.26 2.73 -13.08
N LEU A 57 10.41 2.51 -13.73
CA LEU A 57 10.83 1.17 -14.16
C LEU A 57 11.12 0.26 -12.97
N THR A 58 11.73 0.78 -11.92
CA THR A 58 11.93 0.04 -10.67
C THR A 58 10.60 -0.42 -10.07
N LEU A 59 9.60 0.47 -10.02
CA LEU A 59 8.26 0.12 -9.55
C LEU A 59 7.62 -0.98 -10.40
N VAL A 60 7.68 -0.86 -11.73
CA VAL A 60 7.16 -1.89 -12.65
C VAL A 60 7.86 -3.24 -12.42
N GLY A 61 9.19 -3.23 -12.24
CA GLY A 61 9.95 -4.43 -11.91
C GLY A 61 9.51 -5.08 -10.59
N LEU A 62 9.27 -4.29 -9.55
CA LEU A 62 8.76 -4.78 -8.26
C LEU A 62 7.34 -5.36 -8.36
N ILE A 63 6.47 -4.76 -9.16
CA ILE A 63 5.12 -5.28 -9.41
C ILE A 63 5.20 -6.63 -10.15
N ILE A 64 6.02 -6.74 -11.18
CA ILE A 64 6.23 -8.00 -11.91
C ILE A 64 6.77 -9.09 -10.98
N LEU A 65 7.75 -8.75 -10.14
CA LEU A 65 8.30 -9.68 -9.14
C LEU A 65 7.21 -10.15 -8.17
N SER A 66 6.36 -9.23 -7.68
CA SER A 66 5.26 -9.55 -6.78
C SER A 66 4.28 -10.54 -7.41
N PHE A 67 3.83 -10.30 -8.64
CA PHE A 67 2.94 -11.21 -9.36
C PHE A 67 3.60 -12.56 -9.69
N SER A 68 4.91 -12.55 -9.96
CA SER A 68 5.65 -13.81 -10.18
C SER A 68 5.68 -14.67 -8.92
N LEU A 69 5.89 -14.08 -7.76
CA LEU A 69 5.85 -14.78 -6.48
C LEU A 69 4.44 -15.26 -6.12
N GLU A 70 3.40 -14.48 -6.45
CA GLU A 70 2.01 -14.91 -6.32
C GLU A 70 1.72 -16.14 -7.18
N ALA A 71 2.12 -16.12 -8.46
CA ALA A 71 1.95 -17.25 -9.37
C ALA A 71 2.69 -18.52 -8.91
N LEU A 72 3.79 -18.38 -8.17
CA LEU A 72 4.52 -19.49 -7.54
C LEU A 72 3.86 -19.99 -6.24
N GLY A 73 2.78 -19.38 -5.77
CA GLY A 73 2.09 -19.76 -4.54
C GLY A 73 2.83 -19.36 -3.25
N PHE A 74 3.79 -18.45 -3.34
CA PHE A 74 4.57 -17.99 -2.19
C PHE A 74 3.69 -17.35 -1.10
N PHE A 75 2.77 -16.49 -1.51
CA PHE A 75 1.89 -15.81 -0.56
C PHE A 75 0.81 -16.73 0.01
N ASP A 76 0.31 -17.71 -0.77
CA ASP A 76 -0.60 -18.75 -0.28
C ASP A 76 0.07 -19.62 0.78
N PHE A 77 1.34 -19.96 0.58
CA PHE A 77 2.13 -20.67 1.58
C PHE A 77 2.22 -19.90 2.89
N ILE A 78 2.53 -18.58 2.83
CA ILE A 78 2.61 -17.74 4.03
C ILE A 78 1.22 -17.59 4.69
N ALA A 79 0.16 -17.36 3.89
CA ALA A 79 -1.19 -17.25 4.40
C ALA A 79 -1.63 -18.52 5.13
N SER A 80 -1.29 -19.70 4.60
CA SER A 80 -1.57 -21.00 5.24
C SER A 80 -0.83 -21.14 6.59
N LYS A 81 0.40 -20.66 6.70
CA LYS A 81 1.16 -20.64 7.94
C LYS A 81 0.54 -19.68 8.96
N ILE A 82 0.14 -18.47 8.55
CA ILE A 82 -0.55 -17.51 9.41
C ILE A 82 -1.84 -18.12 9.95
N LEU A 83 -2.62 -18.76 9.11
CA LEU A 83 -3.81 -19.50 9.54
C LEU A 83 -3.50 -20.59 10.57
N HIS A 84 -2.45 -21.37 10.33
CA HIS A 84 -2.03 -22.40 11.26
C HIS A 84 -1.67 -21.84 12.64
N PHE A 85 -0.90 -20.76 12.70
CA PHE A 85 -0.53 -20.10 13.95
C PHE A 85 -1.70 -19.39 14.64
N SER A 86 -2.75 -19.03 13.89
CA SER A 86 -3.95 -18.39 14.42
C SER A 86 -4.96 -19.39 14.99
N ARG A 87 -4.72 -20.71 14.86
CA ARG A 87 -5.56 -21.77 15.43
C ARG A 87 -5.42 -21.82 16.95
N GLU A 88 -6.55 -21.98 17.61
CA GLU A 88 -6.64 -22.24 19.04
C GLU A 88 -7.46 -23.51 19.27
N LYS A 89 -7.08 -24.26 20.30
CA LYS A 89 -7.81 -25.46 20.72
C LYS A 89 -8.50 -25.18 22.04
N ASN A 90 -9.82 -25.35 22.07
CA ASN A 90 -10.59 -25.30 23.30
C ASN A 90 -11.40 -26.60 23.44
N GLN A 91 -11.10 -27.35 24.48
CA GLN A 91 -11.63 -28.71 24.73
C GLN A 91 -11.40 -29.61 23.50
N GLU A 92 -12.40 -29.92 22.69
CA GLU A 92 -12.28 -30.79 21.51
C GLU A 92 -12.38 -30.04 20.16
N LYS A 93 -12.64 -28.72 20.17
CA LYS A 93 -12.83 -27.95 18.95
C LYS A 93 -11.62 -27.09 18.64
N ILE A 94 -11.21 -27.12 17.38
CA ILE A 94 -10.20 -26.22 16.82
C ILE A 94 -10.95 -25.05 16.17
N TYR A 95 -10.62 -23.82 16.56
CA TYR A 95 -11.15 -22.60 15.97
C TYR A 95 -10.03 -21.62 15.59
N ILE A 96 -10.33 -20.66 14.75
CA ILE A 96 -9.39 -19.61 14.34
C ILE A 96 -9.64 -18.39 15.22
N SER A 97 -8.62 -17.94 15.94
CA SER A 97 -8.68 -16.72 16.73
C SER A 97 -8.54 -15.52 15.82
N THR A 98 -9.60 -14.73 15.68
CA THR A 98 -9.65 -13.53 14.85
C THR A 98 -8.60 -12.50 15.27
N LYS A 99 -8.35 -12.39 16.59
CA LYS A 99 -7.33 -11.48 17.15
C LYS A 99 -5.92 -11.89 16.74
N LYS A 100 -5.58 -13.18 16.88
CA LYS A 100 -4.26 -13.69 16.44
C LYS A 100 -4.09 -13.55 14.93
N LEU A 101 -5.15 -13.87 14.17
CA LEU A 101 -5.15 -13.73 12.72
C LEU A 101 -4.88 -12.27 12.32
N MET A 102 -5.59 -11.31 12.92
CA MET A 102 -5.37 -9.88 12.65
C MET A 102 -3.93 -9.47 12.97
N LEU A 103 -3.39 -9.86 14.13
CA LEU A 103 -2.04 -9.52 14.54
C LEU A 103 -0.99 -10.05 13.55
N PHE A 104 -1.08 -11.34 13.20
CA PHE A 104 -0.12 -11.95 12.27
C PHE A 104 -0.22 -11.36 10.86
N LEU A 105 -1.43 -11.03 10.40
CA LEU A 105 -1.63 -10.36 9.11
C LEU A 105 -1.10 -8.93 9.13
N LEU A 106 -1.28 -8.17 10.20
CA LEU A 106 -0.67 -6.83 10.33
C LEU A 106 0.86 -6.90 10.25
N ILE A 107 1.48 -7.83 10.98
CA ILE A 107 2.93 -8.02 10.92
C ILE A 107 3.37 -8.44 9.51
N PHE A 108 2.65 -9.36 8.89
CA PHE A 108 2.96 -9.82 7.52
C PHE A 108 2.86 -8.69 6.49
N VAL A 109 1.77 -7.91 6.52
CA VAL A 109 1.56 -6.80 5.59
C VAL A 109 2.59 -5.69 5.79
N PHE A 110 3.01 -5.44 7.02
CA PHE A 110 4.11 -4.50 7.28
C PHE A 110 5.38 -4.88 6.52
N PHE A 111 5.80 -6.14 6.60
CA PHE A 111 6.96 -6.61 5.84
C PHE A 111 6.70 -6.66 4.34
N LEU A 112 5.50 -7.10 3.93
CA LEU A 112 5.13 -7.16 2.53
C LEU A 112 5.21 -5.78 1.88
N SER A 113 4.64 -4.75 2.51
CA SER A 113 4.69 -3.37 2.03
C SER A 113 6.11 -2.79 2.02
N ALA A 114 6.95 -3.16 2.99
CA ALA A 114 8.33 -2.71 3.03
C ALA A 114 9.16 -3.23 1.84
N PHE A 115 8.91 -4.46 1.38
CA PHE A 115 9.74 -5.11 0.35
C PHE A 115 9.16 -5.07 -1.06
N PHE A 116 7.83 -5.02 -1.23
CA PHE A 116 7.15 -5.19 -2.52
C PHE A 116 6.41 -3.95 -3.03
N ALA A 117 6.66 -2.81 -2.44
CA ALA A 117 5.90 -1.58 -2.62
C ALA A 117 4.42 -1.72 -2.18
N ASN A 118 3.84 -0.63 -1.68
CA ASN A 118 2.48 -0.63 -1.15
C ASN A 118 1.43 -1.07 -2.17
N ASP A 119 1.53 -0.60 -3.43
CA ASP A 119 0.56 -0.91 -4.49
C ASP A 119 0.57 -2.42 -4.81
N GLY A 120 1.76 -3.02 -4.95
CA GLY A 120 1.91 -4.46 -5.14
C GLY A 120 1.40 -5.25 -3.93
N ALA A 121 1.71 -4.80 -2.72
CA ALA A 121 1.30 -5.45 -1.49
C ALA A 121 -0.24 -5.47 -1.32
N ILE A 122 -0.92 -4.36 -1.61
CA ILE A 122 -2.39 -4.28 -1.54
C ILE A 122 -3.04 -5.20 -2.58
N LEU A 123 -2.52 -5.24 -3.82
CA LEU A 123 -3.04 -6.11 -4.87
C LEU A 123 -2.95 -7.59 -4.51
N ILE A 124 -1.90 -7.99 -3.78
CA ILE A 124 -1.69 -9.37 -3.35
C ILE A 124 -2.54 -9.71 -2.13
N ILE A 125 -2.52 -8.88 -1.09
CA ILE A 125 -3.16 -9.22 0.19
C ILE A 125 -4.69 -9.20 0.10
N THR A 126 -5.26 -8.33 -0.72
CA THR A 126 -6.71 -8.18 -0.83
C THR A 126 -7.43 -9.47 -1.27
N PRO A 127 -7.06 -10.13 -2.39
CA PRO A 127 -7.69 -11.39 -2.78
C PRO A 127 -7.45 -12.51 -1.77
N ILE A 128 -6.29 -12.54 -1.12
CA ILE A 128 -5.98 -13.54 -0.07
C ILE A 128 -6.95 -13.39 1.11
N ILE A 129 -7.19 -12.17 1.57
CA ILE A 129 -8.14 -11.92 2.67
C ILE A 129 -9.57 -12.29 2.26
N ILE A 130 -10.00 -11.93 1.05
CA ILE A 130 -11.33 -12.26 0.54
C ILE A 130 -11.48 -13.80 0.45
N ALA A 131 -10.50 -14.50 -0.10
CA ALA A 131 -10.51 -15.96 -0.18
C ALA A 131 -10.54 -16.61 1.19
N LEU A 132 -9.74 -16.11 2.14
CA LEU A 132 -9.73 -16.57 3.53
C LEU A 132 -11.10 -16.44 4.18
N PHE A 133 -11.72 -15.27 4.08
CA PHE A 133 -13.04 -15.03 4.67
C PHE A 133 -14.16 -15.76 3.94
N SER A 134 -14.00 -16.10 2.65
CA SER A 134 -14.98 -16.93 1.94
C SER A 134 -15.11 -18.34 2.53
N THR A 135 -14.04 -18.84 3.16
CA THR A 135 -14.03 -20.15 3.86
C THR A 135 -14.54 -20.08 5.30
N LEU A 136 -14.62 -18.86 5.89
CA LEU A 136 -15.02 -18.63 7.29
C LEU A 136 -16.46 -18.10 7.40
N LYS A 137 -17.42 -18.64 6.64
CA LYS A 137 -18.79 -18.13 6.50
C LYS A 137 -19.63 -18.13 7.80
N ASP A 138 -19.28 -18.92 8.78
CA ASP A 138 -20.08 -19.10 10.01
C ASP A 138 -19.81 -18.05 11.10
N CYS A 139 -19.09 -16.97 10.78
CA CYS A 139 -18.82 -15.91 11.73
C CYS A 139 -20.00 -14.94 11.86
N LYS A 140 -20.46 -14.67 13.08
CA LYS A 140 -21.36 -13.54 13.35
C LYS A 140 -20.66 -12.24 12.87
N ASN A 141 -21.42 -11.35 12.21
CA ASN A 141 -20.89 -10.08 11.67
C ASN A 141 -19.79 -10.25 10.61
N HIS A 142 -19.81 -11.32 9.82
CA HIS A 142 -18.80 -11.63 8.79
C HIS A 142 -18.39 -10.44 7.93
N ALA A 143 -19.36 -9.69 7.37
CA ALA A 143 -19.10 -8.53 6.52
C ALA A 143 -18.35 -7.40 7.26
N PHE A 144 -18.71 -7.15 8.52
CA PHE A 144 -18.04 -6.13 9.33
C PHE A 144 -16.61 -6.54 9.68
N ILE A 145 -16.38 -7.80 10.04
CA ILE A 145 -15.04 -8.32 10.33
C ILE A 145 -14.17 -8.27 9.08
N LEU A 146 -14.67 -8.72 7.93
CA LEU A 146 -13.96 -8.63 6.65
C LEU A 146 -13.57 -7.18 6.31
N SER A 147 -14.51 -6.24 6.43
CA SER A 147 -14.24 -4.82 6.20
C SER A 147 -13.18 -4.27 7.15
N SER A 148 -13.22 -4.66 8.43
CA SER A 148 -12.23 -4.27 9.43
C SER A 148 -10.84 -4.77 9.09
N PHE A 149 -10.71 -6.00 8.59
CA PHE A 149 -9.45 -6.56 8.11
C PHE A 149 -8.94 -5.78 6.90
N LEU A 150 -9.76 -5.64 5.85
CA LEU A 150 -9.37 -4.95 4.64
C LEU A 150 -8.92 -3.50 4.91
N LEU A 151 -9.69 -2.75 5.70
CA LEU A 151 -9.36 -1.36 6.05
C LEU A 151 -8.07 -1.27 6.87
N SER A 152 -7.93 -2.12 7.90
CA SER A 152 -6.73 -2.08 8.76
C SER A 152 -5.46 -2.47 8.01
N LEU A 153 -5.52 -3.48 7.16
CA LEU A 153 -4.39 -3.96 6.38
C LEU A 153 -4.01 -2.99 5.26
N SER A 154 -5.01 -2.40 4.56
CA SER A 154 -4.76 -1.36 3.55
C SER A 154 -4.13 -0.11 4.17
N PHE A 155 -4.64 0.35 5.31
CA PHE A 155 -4.08 1.49 6.02
C PHE A 155 -2.62 1.23 6.44
N LEU A 156 -2.34 0.07 7.04
CA LEU A 156 -0.97 -0.27 7.44
C LEU A 156 -0.06 -0.42 6.23
N CYS A 157 -0.55 -1.02 5.14
CA CYS A 157 0.22 -1.20 3.92
C CYS A 157 0.72 0.14 3.39
N ASP A 158 -0.13 1.15 3.34
CA ASP A 158 0.24 2.50 2.91
C ASP A 158 1.14 3.19 3.94
N ALA A 159 0.76 3.18 5.22
CA ALA A 159 1.51 3.84 6.28
C ALA A 159 2.92 3.25 6.49
N SER A 160 3.11 1.94 6.28
CA SER A 160 4.41 1.26 6.40
C SER A 160 5.28 1.30 5.15
N SER A 161 4.77 1.84 4.06
CA SER A 161 5.49 1.94 2.78
C SER A 161 6.66 2.94 2.79
N ASN A 162 6.98 3.49 3.94
CA ASN A 162 8.14 4.36 4.13
C ASN A 162 9.37 3.65 4.75
N ALA A 163 9.32 2.32 4.94
CA ALA A 163 10.38 1.57 5.61
C ALA A 163 11.69 1.55 4.81
N LEU A 164 11.61 1.34 3.51
CA LEU A 164 12.75 1.24 2.61
C LEU A 164 12.57 2.16 1.39
N VAL A 165 13.67 2.43 0.70
CA VAL A 165 13.63 3.21 -0.56
C VAL A 165 12.67 2.56 -1.57
N ILE A 166 12.71 1.23 -1.69
CA ILE A 166 11.91 0.46 -2.67
C ILE A 166 10.43 0.31 -2.29
N SER A 167 10.05 0.68 -1.07
CA SER A 167 8.68 0.47 -0.57
C SER A 167 7.63 1.36 -1.23
N ASN A 168 8.02 2.47 -1.83
CA ASN A 168 7.11 3.43 -2.46
C ASN A 168 7.84 4.20 -3.57
N LEU A 169 7.12 4.54 -4.65
CA LEU A 169 7.64 5.34 -5.76
C LEU A 169 8.19 6.69 -5.28
N THR A 170 7.51 7.36 -4.36
CA THR A 170 7.95 8.64 -3.81
C THR A 170 9.28 8.54 -3.06
N ASN A 171 9.52 7.44 -2.35
CA ASN A 171 10.80 7.20 -1.67
C ASN A 171 11.93 7.01 -2.68
N ILE A 172 11.69 6.27 -3.76
CA ILE A 172 12.69 6.04 -4.82
C ILE A 172 13.07 7.38 -5.46
N ILE A 173 12.08 8.20 -5.83
CA ILE A 173 12.30 9.53 -6.41
C ILE A 173 13.07 10.42 -5.43
N THR A 174 12.66 10.46 -4.17
CA THR A 174 13.30 11.27 -3.13
C THR A 174 14.75 10.84 -2.90
N ALA A 175 14.99 9.55 -2.74
CA ALA A 175 16.34 9.02 -2.53
C ALA A 175 17.26 9.31 -3.74
N ASN A 176 16.76 9.13 -4.96
CA ASN A 176 17.51 9.45 -6.18
C ASN A 176 17.83 10.95 -6.30
N TYR A 177 16.84 11.82 -6.03
CA TYR A 177 17.02 13.27 -6.14
C TYR A 177 18.02 13.80 -5.11
N PHE A 178 17.90 13.39 -3.86
CA PHE A 178 18.79 13.82 -2.76
C PHE A 178 20.05 12.97 -2.61
N LYS A 179 20.23 11.94 -3.45
CA LYS A 179 21.36 10.99 -3.43
C LYS A 179 21.52 10.31 -2.06
N ILE A 180 20.40 9.95 -1.44
CA ILE A 180 20.37 9.25 -0.14
C ILE A 180 20.67 7.77 -0.40
N GLU A 181 21.66 7.23 0.30
CA GLU A 181 21.99 5.81 0.20
C GLU A 181 20.89 4.92 0.81
N PHE A 182 20.71 3.72 0.24
CA PHE A 182 19.70 2.76 0.68
C PHE A 182 19.76 2.46 2.18
N LEU A 183 20.98 2.21 2.70
CA LEU A 183 21.16 1.89 4.13
C LEU A 183 20.95 3.10 5.04
N GLU A 184 21.29 4.28 4.59
CA GLU A 184 21.05 5.53 5.31
C GLU A 184 19.53 5.77 5.45
N PHE A 185 18.80 5.67 4.33
CA PHE A 185 17.34 5.78 4.34
C PHE A 185 16.71 4.76 5.30
N ALA A 186 17.09 3.48 5.17
CA ALA A 186 16.57 2.40 6.00
C ALA A 186 16.83 2.64 7.51
N LYS A 187 18.03 3.08 7.88
CA LYS A 187 18.36 3.40 9.29
C LYS A 187 17.50 4.54 9.83
N ASN A 188 17.34 5.61 9.06
CA ASN A 188 16.58 6.80 9.48
C ASN A 188 15.08 6.49 9.59
N MET A 189 14.56 5.62 8.72
CA MET A 189 13.15 5.26 8.66
C MET A 189 12.78 4.05 9.53
N PHE A 190 13.76 3.32 10.08
CA PHE A 190 13.50 2.14 10.91
C PHE A 190 12.63 2.47 12.13
N LEU A 191 13.05 3.47 12.91
CA LEU A 191 12.35 3.85 14.14
C LEU A 191 10.94 4.43 13.86
N PRO A 192 10.75 5.39 12.94
CA PRO A 192 9.43 5.87 12.55
C PRO A 192 8.48 4.74 12.13
N ASN A 193 8.95 3.81 11.28
CA ASN A 193 8.12 2.71 10.81
C ASN A 193 7.79 1.68 11.90
N PHE A 194 8.70 1.44 12.83
CA PHE A 194 8.39 0.62 14.00
C PHE A 194 7.25 1.22 14.82
N PHE A 195 7.25 2.54 15.03
CA PHE A 195 6.15 3.23 15.71
C PHE A 195 4.86 3.22 14.90
N VAL A 196 4.92 3.29 13.57
CA VAL A 196 3.76 3.12 12.69
C VAL A 196 3.12 1.75 12.90
N LEU A 197 3.91 0.67 12.87
CA LEU A 197 3.42 -0.68 13.13
C LEU A 197 2.76 -0.77 14.52
N LEU A 198 3.46 -0.33 15.56
CA LEU A 198 2.98 -0.41 16.94
C LEU A 198 1.69 0.38 17.14
N SER A 199 1.65 1.62 16.67
CA SER A 199 0.47 2.49 16.78
C SER A 199 -0.72 1.93 16.01
N THR A 200 -0.50 1.35 14.82
CA THR A 200 -1.56 0.72 14.04
C THR A 200 -2.10 -0.52 14.76
N ILE A 201 -1.24 -1.38 15.29
CA ILE A 201 -1.68 -2.54 16.08
C ILE A 201 -2.54 -2.08 17.25
N VAL A 202 -2.06 -1.11 18.05
CA VAL A 202 -2.82 -0.59 19.19
C VAL A 202 -4.17 -0.02 18.74
N THR A 203 -4.18 0.81 17.70
CA THR A 203 -5.41 1.43 17.18
C THR A 203 -6.42 0.40 16.71
N VAL A 204 -5.98 -0.57 15.92
CA VAL A 204 -6.84 -1.66 15.41
C VAL A 204 -7.44 -2.45 16.57
N PHE A 205 -6.63 -2.82 17.55
CA PHE A 205 -7.14 -3.58 18.71
C PHE A 205 -8.06 -2.74 19.59
N VAL A 206 -7.83 -1.45 19.77
CA VAL A 206 -8.74 -0.56 20.51
C VAL A 206 -10.07 -0.40 19.78
N LEU A 207 -10.06 -0.17 18.47
CA LEU A 207 -11.28 0.05 17.69
C LEU A 207 -12.11 -1.22 17.50
N TYR A 208 -11.46 -2.36 17.29
CA TYR A 208 -12.14 -3.60 16.92
C TYR A 208 -12.14 -4.67 18.00
N VAL A 209 -11.63 -4.38 19.21
CA VAL A 209 -11.52 -5.36 20.32
C VAL A 209 -12.84 -6.05 20.67
N ARG A 210 -13.97 -5.36 20.48
CA ARG A 210 -15.30 -5.91 20.79
C ARG A 210 -15.87 -6.80 19.70
N VAL A 211 -15.25 -6.79 18.52
CA VAL A 211 -15.72 -7.50 17.33
C VAL A 211 -14.76 -8.61 16.92
N LEU A 212 -13.45 -8.40 17.13
CA LEU A 212 -12.39 -9.40 17.00
C LEU A 212 -12.37 -10.35 18.20
#